data_bad540979ae63120ebc73ef6f3453e7b
#
_entry.id   bad540979ae63120ebc73ef6f3453e7b
#
_cell.length_a   1.000
_cell.length_b   1.000
_cell.length_c   1.000
_cell.angle_alpha   90.00
_cell.angle_beta   90.00
_cell.angle_gamma   90.00
#
_symmetry.space_group_name_H-M   'P 1'
#
loop_
_entity.id
_entity.type
_entity.pdbx_description
1 polymer ?
#
loop_
_entity_poly.entity_id
_entity_poly.type
_entity_poly.pdbx_seq_one_letter_code
_entity_poly.pdbx_strand_id
1 'polypeptide(L)'
;QFGFLQFEPLVLAVEGFFILLIVIYALSSGITDLLSGGRHVDFGPAIFYAIFFTVADTAYYLYVRRINKSLQSNLIKFDNVSWYVDALLEAAILISFVVATMLESTEYARWATYIDPIVLIILAVQMIPSAFRIIVPSMKQILGWAPTSLHNEVQEIMDRFMEKYNFKDYVTSVQVYGNTRI
;
A
#
# COMPACT_ATOMS: atom_id res chain seq x y z
N GLN A 1 0.33 3.26 -30.44
CA GLN A 1 0.23 3.68 -29.00
C GLN A 1 0.32 2.49 -28.01
N PHE A 2 0.60 1.27 -28.46
CA PHE A 2 0.64 0.08 -27.60
C PHE A 2 1.90 -0.02 -26.70
N GLY A 3 2.96 0.72 -26.98
CA GLY A 3 4.23 0.59 -26.26
C GLY A 3 4.27 1.17 -24.84
N PHE A 4 3.33 2.03 -24.47
CA PHE A 4 3.34 2.69 -23.15
C PHE A 4 2.58 1.93 -22.04
N LEU A 5 1.76 0.95 -22.40
CA LEU A 5 0.97 0.18 -21.41
C LEU A 5 1.83 -0.67 -20.48
N GLN A 6 3.05 -1.00 -20.87
CA GLN A 6 4.00 -1.77 -20.05
C GLN A 6 4.73 -0.92 -19.01
N PHE A 7 4.75 0.41 -19.17
CA PHE A 7 5.42 1.30 -18.21
C PHE A 7 4.66 1.41 -16.89
N GLU A 8 3.33 1.38 -16.91
CA GLU A 8 2.51 1.45 -15.70
C GLU A 8 2.86 0.32 -14.70
N PRO A 9 2.80 -0.97 -15.06
CA PRO A 9 3.17 -2.03 -14.13
C PRO A 9 4.65 -2.00 -13.73
N LEU A 10 5.54 -1.49 -14.59
CA LEU A 10 6.95 -1.33 -14.24
C LEU A 10 7.14 -0.27 -13.14
N VAL A 11 6.51 0.90 -13.30
CA VAL A 11 6.58 1.98 -12.30
C VAL A 11 5.99 1.50 -10.97
N LEU A 12 4.82 0.84 -11.00
CA LEU A 12 4.20 0.27 -9.80
C LEU A 12 5.06 -0.80 -9.14
N ALA A 13 5.73 -1.66 -9.91
CA ALA A 13 6.66 -2.65 -9.35
C ALA A 13 7.83 -1.96 -8.63
N VAL A 14 8.43 -0.95 -9.26
CA VAL A 14 9.54 -0.17 -8.67
C VAL A 14 9.06 0.53 -7.39
N GLU A 15 7.90 1.17 -7.41
CA GLU A 15 7.30 1.79 -6.22
C GLU A 15 7.10 0.77 -5.08
N GLY A 16 6.50 -0.38 -5.38
CA GLY A 16 6.31 -1.45 -4.41
C GLY A 16 7.62 -1.97 -3.82
N PHE A 17 8.68 -2.09 -4.62
CA PHE A 17 10.02 -2.45 -4.14
C PHE A 17 10.60 -1.38 -3.22
N PHE A 18 10.45 -0.10 -3.52
CA PHE A 18 10.88 0.97 -2.62
C PHE A 18 10.14 0.92 -1.28
N ILE A 19 8.82 0.72 -1.30
CA ILE A 19 8.03 0.52 -0.07
C ILE A 19 8.59 -0.66 0.73
N LEU A 20 8.88 -1.79 0.08
CA LEU A 20 9.44 -2.97 0.74
C LEU A 20 10.82 -2.69 1.38
N LEU A 21 11.69 -1.95 0.69
CA LEU A 21 12.99 -1.53 1.24
C LEU A 21 12.83 -0.64 2.48
N ILE A 22 11.90 0.31 2.43
CA ILE A 22 11.59 1.18 3.58
C ILE A 22 11.08 0.34 4.75
N VAL A 23 10.20 -0.62 4.51
CA VAL A 23 9.66 -1.53 5.53
C VAL A 23 10.78 -2.37 6.17
N ILE A 24 11.67 -2.95 5.37
CA ILE A 24 12.81 -3.74 5.87
C ILE A 24 13.71 -2.87 6.73
N TYR A 25 14.01 -1.65 6.28
CA TYR A 25 14.81 -0.69 7.04
C TYR A 25 14.13 -0.32 8.37
N ALA A 26 12.85 0.01 8.35
CA ALA A 26 12.07 0.38 9.53
C ALA A 26 12.00 -0.78 10.55
N LEU A 27 11.76 -2.01 10.09
CA LEU A 27 11.77 -3.20 10.95
C LEU A 27 13.16 -3.44 11.57
N SER A 28 14.22 -3.36 10.76
CA SER A 28 15.59 -3.53 11.24
C SER A 28 15.96 -2.47 12.28
N SER A 29 15.64 -1.20 12.01
CA SER A 29 15.89 -0.10 12.94
C SER A 29 15.07 -0.27 14.23
N GLY A 30 13.77 -0.51 14.13
CA GLY A 30 12.90 -0.66 15.29
C GLY A 30 13.31 -1.85 16.18
N ILE A 31 13.68 -2.99 15.60
CA ILE A 31 14.17 -4.17 16.35
C ILE A 31 15.50 -3.86 17.02
N THR A 32 16.42 -3.22 16.31
CA THR A 32 17.73 -2.84 16.87
C THR A 32 17.57 -1.88 18.04
N ASP A 33 16.74 -0.86 17.90
CA ASP A 33 16.45 0.12 18.95
C ASP A 33 15.81 -0.55 20.18
N LEU A 34 14.86 -1.49 19.97
CA LEU A 34 14.26 -2.29 21.04
C LEU A 34 15.31 -3.11 21.82
N LEU A 35 16.21 -3.79 21.12
CA LEU A 35 17.23 -4.64 21.73
C LEU A 35 18.35 -3.82 22.42
N SER A 36 18.57 -2.58 21.96
CA SER A 36 19.58 -1.66 22.50
C SER A 36 19.10 -0.87 23.74
N GLY A 37 17.86 -1.12 24.20
CA GLY A 37 17.33 -0.45 25.40
C GLY A 37 16.41 0.72 25.11
N GLY A 38 15.90 0.81 23.88
CA GLY A 38 15.00 1.87 23.43
C GLY A 38 15.75 3.03 22.74
N ARG A 39 15.00 3.98 22.22
CA ARG A 39 15.50 5.16 21.53
C ARG A 39 15.05 6.42 22.24
N HIS A 40 15.98 7.32 22.54
CA HIS A 40 15.62 8.66 23.02
C HIS A 40 15.14 9.51 21.85
N VAL A 41 13.90 9.92 21.89
CA VAL A 41 13.27 10.78 20.89
C VAL A 41 12.83 12.05 21.58
N ASP A 42 13.08 13.19 20.95
CA ASP A 42 12.42 14.44 21.35
C ASP A 42 10.99 14.43 20.81
N PHE A 43 10.03 14.07 21.66
CA PHE A 43 8.64 13.96 21.28
C PHE A 43 7.97 15.29 20.97
N GLY A 44 8.52 16.45 21.41
CA GLY A 44 7.92 17.76 21.17
C GLY A 44 7.73 18.06 19.66
N PRO A 45 8.78 18.06 18.84
CA PRO A 45 8.64 18.19 17.39
C PRO A 45 7.80 17.08 16.76
N ALA A 46 7.95 15.82 17.22
CA ALA A 46 7.22 14.68 16.69
C ALA A 46 5.70 14.83 16.90
N ILE A 47 5.26 15.29 18.08
CA ILE A 47 3.85 15.58 18.37
C ILE A 47 3.32 16.68 17.44
N PHE A 48 4.10 17.73 17.20
CA PHE A 48 3.68 18.80 16.29
C PHE A 48 3.43 18.28 14.88
N TYR A 49 4.33 17.45 14.35
CA TYR A 49 4.15 16.79 13.06
C TYR A 49 2.92 15.87 13.06
N ALA A 50 2.77 15.02 14.08
CA ALA A 50 1.63 14.11 14.17
C ALA A 50 0.29 14.86 14.24
N ILE A 51 0.20 15.97 14.98
CA ILE A 51 -1.00 16.83 14.98
C ILE A 51 -1.28 17.37 13.57
N PHE A 52 -0.24 17.90 12.90
CA PHE A 52 -0.39 18.49 11.58
C PHE A 52 -0.93 17.46 10.58
N PHE A 53 -0.33 16.28 10.50
CA PHE A 53 -0.77 15.24 9.56
C PHE A 53 -2.13 14.65 9.93
N THR A 54 -2.39 14.38 11.22
CA THR A 54 -3.73 13.92 11.67
C THR A 54 -4.83 14.90 11.24
N VAL A 55 -4.60 16.20 11.38
CA VAL A 55 -5.56 17.23 10.97
C VAL A 55 -5.66 17.30 9.45
N ALA A 56 -4.54 17.27 8.74
CA ALA A 56 -4.52 17.34 7.28
C ALA A 56 -5.24 16.14 6.65
N ASP A 57 -4.93 14.93 7.07
CA ASP A 57 -5.52 13.69 6.54
C ASP A 57 -7.01 13.58 6.88
N THR A 58 -7.37 13.95 8.11
CA THR A 58 -8.79 14.02 8.50
C THR A 58 -9.56 15.06 7.68
N ALA A 59 -8.98 16.24 7.46
CA ALA A 59 -9.60 17.27 6.65
C ALA A 59 -9.76 16.83 5.18
N TYR A 60 -8.72 16.20 4.62
CA TYR A 60 -8.75 15.69 3.27
C TYR A 60 -9.76 14.54 3.13
N TYR A 61 -9.78 13.59 4.06
CA TYR A 61 -10.80 12.54 4.12
C TYR A 61 -12.22 13.11 4.10
N LEU A 62 -12.51 14.10 4.95
CA LEU A 62 -13.83 14.73 5.01
C LEU A 62 -14.18 15.48 3.73
N TYR A 63 -13.21 16.15 3.12
CA TYR A 63 -13.36 16.84 1.85
C TYR A 63 -13.69 15.88 0.71
N VAL A 64 -12.91 14.81 0.52
CA VAL A 64 -13.13 13.79 -0.50
C VAL A 64 -14.46 13.08 -0.28
N ARG A 65 -14.79 12.74 0.97
CA ARG A 65 -16.08 12.15 1.32
C ARG A 65 -17.26 13.04 0.93
N ARG A 66 -17.12 14.35 1.12
CA ARG A 66 -18.17 15.33 0.76
C ARG A 66 -18.35 15.42 -0.75
N ILE A 67 -17.26 15.47 -1.50
CA ILE A 67 -17.30 15.50 -2.98
C ILE A 67 -17.89 14.20 -3.53
N ASN A 68 -17.50 13.07 -3.00
CA ASN A 68 -17.98 11.78 -3.51
C ASN A 68 -19.48 11.54 -3.28
N LYS A 69 -20.10 12.24 -2.34
CA LYS A 69 -21.56 12.21 -2.19
C LYS A 69 -22.30 12.67 -3.45
N SER A 70 -21.71 13.58 -4.23
CA SER A 70 -22.29 14.08 -5.49
C SER A 70 -21.85 13.26 -6.69
N LEU A 71 -20.61 12.76 -6.70
CA LEU A 71 -20.03 12.01 -7.82
C LEU A 71 -20.39 10.52 -7.82
N GLN A 72 -20.68 9.95 -6.65
CA GLN A 72 -20.99 8.53 -6.43
C GLN A 72 -19.98 7.56 -7.11
N SER A 73 -18.71 7.98 -7.22
CA SER A 73 -17.64 7.19 -7.82
C SER A 73 -17.12 6.13 -6.85
N ASN A 74 -17.13 4.87 -7.29
CA ASN A 74 -16.55 3.77 -6.50
C ASN A 74 -15.03 3.90 -6.35
N LEU A 75 -14.33 4.46 -7.34
CA LEU A 75 -12.89 4.69 -7.30
C LEU A 75 -12.54 5.71 -6.19
N ILE A 76 -13.25 6.84 -6.17
CA ILE A 76 -13.08 7.87 -5.13
C ILE A 76 -13.47 7.32 -3.75
N LYS A 77 -14.48 6.46 -3.67
CA LYS A 77 -14.86 5.80 -2.42
C LYS A 77 -13.74 4.91 -1.89
N PHE A 78 -13.07 4.18 -2.78
CA PHE A 78 -11.95 3.32 -2.40
C PHE A 78 -10.75 4.14 -1.92
N ASP A 79 -10.37 5.18 -2.66
CA ASP A 79 -9.32 6.12 -2.28
C ASP A 79 -9.61 6.79 -0.92
N ASN A 80 -10.86 7.19 -0.69
CA ASN A 80 -11.28 7.79 0.57
C ASN A 80 -11.17 6.84 1.79
N VAL A 81 -11.24 5.52 1.59
CA VAL A 81 -10.97 4.53 2.65
C VAL A 81 -9.49 4.56 3.05
N SER A 82 -8.60 4.71 2.08
CA SER A 82 -7.16 4.84 2.37
C SER A 82 -6.88 6.08 3.22
N TRP A 83 -7.41 7.24 2.85
CA TRP A 83 -7.27 8.47 3.65
C TRP A 83 -7.86 8.36 5.07
N TYR A 84 -8.95 7.61 5.23
CA TYR A 84 -9.48 7.32 6.57
C TYR A 84 -8.54 6.45 7.41
N VAL A 85 -7.94 5.44 6.79
CA VAL A 85 -6.97 4.56 7.47
C VAL A 85 -5.73 5.37 7.85
N ASP A 86 -5.21 6.21 6.96
CA ASP A 86 -4.06 7.06 7.22
C ASP A 86 -4.32 8.03 8.38
N ALA A 87 -5.47 8.70 8.40
CA ALA A 87 -5.88 9.57 9.51
C ALA A 87 -5.97 8.82 10.85
N LEU A 88 -6.46 7.56 10.86
CA LEU A 88 -6.49 6.74 12.07
C LEU A 88 -5.08 6.35 12.55
N LEU A 89 -4.18 6.07 11.62
CA LEU A 89 -2.79 5.72 11.94
C LEU A 89 -2.05 6.91 12.53
N GLU A 90 -2.18 8.09 11.91
CA GLU A 90 -1.59 9.32 12.41
C GLU A 90 -2.14 9.69 13.80
N ALA A 91 -3.43 9.49 14.03
CA ALA A 91 -4.03 9.68 15.35
C ALA A 91 -3.47 8.70 16.39
N ALA A 92 -3.24 7.44 16.00
CA ALA A 92 -2.63 6.44 16.89
C ALA A 92 -1.18 6.80 17.25
N ILE A 93 -0.41 7.28 16.26
CA ILE A 93 0.96 7.78 16.46
C ILE A 93 0.94 8.98 17.42
N LEU A 94 0.06 9.96 17.20
CA LEU A 94 -0.11 11.11 18.06
C LEU A 94 -0.39 10.70 19.50
N ILE A 95 -1.35 9.79 19.71
CA ILE A 95 -1.67 9.28 21.05
C ILE A 95 -0.44 8.60 21.68
N SER A 96 0.30 7.81 20.92
CA SER A 96 1.51 7.11 21.38
C SER A 96 2.58 8.10 21.85
N PHE A 97 2.82 9.18 21.12
CA PHE A 97 3.80 10.20 21.48
C PHE A 97 3.35 11.04 22.68
N VAL A 98 2.06 11.35 22.79
CA VAL A 98 1.51 12.02 23.99
C VAL A 98 1.69 11.13 25.23
N VAL A 99 1.40 9.84 25.11
CA VAL A 99 1.62 8.86 26.20
C VAL A 99 3.11 8.79 26.56
N ALA A 100 4.01 8.76 25.56
CA ALA A 100 5.45 8.75 25.78
C ALA A 100 5.91 9.97 26.59
N THR A 101 5.46 11.17 26.18
CA THR A 101 5.79 12.43 26.90
C THR A 101 5.25 12.43 28.33
N MET A 102 4.07 11.90 28.55
CA MET A 102 3.52 11.76 29.92
C MET A 102 4.35 10.81 30.76
N LEU A 103 4.82 9.69 30.17
CA LEU A 103 5.66 8.71 30.87
C LEU A 103 7.03 9.27 31.24
N GLU A 104 7.63 10.15 30.40
CA GLU A 104 8.91 10.78 30.69
C GLU A 104 8.93 11.57 32.02
N SER A 105 7.80 12.12 32.42
CA SER A 105 7.65 12.88 33.65
C SER A 105 7.36 12.01 34.91
N THR A 106 7.36 10.68 34.77
CA THR A 106 7.02 9.73 35.81
C THR A 106 8.17 8.79 36.15
N GLU A 107 7.98 7.95 37.17
CA GLU A 107 8.92 6.84 37.51
C GLU A 107 9.06 5.83 36.36
N TYR A 108 8.16 5.86 35.39
CA TYR A 108 8.14 4.98 34.21
C TYR A 108 8.86 5.59 32.99
N ALA A 109 9.63 6.67 33.13
CA ALA A 109 10.36 7.34 32.03
C ALA A 109 11.18 6.37 31.17
N ARG A 110 11.74 5.32 31.78
CA ARG A 110 12.47 4.27 31.05
C ARG A 110 11.64 3.55 29.99
N TRP A 111 10.31 3.49 30.13
CA TRP A 111 9.44 2.86 29.17
C TRP A 111 9.09 3.76 27.98
N ALA A 112 9.22 5.07 28.14
CA ALA A 112 8.99 6.04 27.06
C ALA A 112 9.91 5.79 25.86
N THR A 113 11.16 5.37 26.09
CA THR A 113 12.15 5.11 25.05
C THR A 113 11.79 3.93 24.13
N TYR A 114 10.87 3.06 24.57
CA TYR A 114 10.42 1.89 23.79
C TYR A 114 9.19 2.20 22.91
N ILE A 115 8.49 3.30 23.13
CA ILE A 115 7.25 3.61 22.43
C ILE A 115 7.52 3.84 20.95
N ASP A 116 8.50 4.67 20.58
CA ASP A 116 8.85 4.94 19.19
C ASP A 116 9.25 3.68 18.41
N PRO A 117 10.20 2.82 18.90
CA PRO A 117 10.52 1.56 18.23
C PRO A 117 9.33 0.62 18.07
N ILE A 118 8.45 0.53 19.06
CA ILE A 118 7.25 -0.33 18.99
C ILE A 118 6.29 0.19 17.92
N VAL A 119 6.01 1.49 17.91
CA VAL A 119 5.16 2.12 16.90
C VAL A 119 5.75 1.92 15.51
N LEU A 120 7.06 2.14 15.34
CA LEU A 120 7.75 1.94 14.07
C LEU A 120 7.61 0.50 13.55
N ILE A 121 7.77 -0.51 14.42
CA ILE A 121 7.59 -1.92 14.05
C ILE A 121 6.14 -2.21 13.65
N ILE A 122 5.17 -1.72 14.42
CA ILE A 122 3.74 -1.94 14.12
C ILE A 122 3.39 -1.36 12.76
N LEU A 123 3.81 -0.13 12.47
CA LEU A 123 3.59 0.53 11.19
C LEU A 123 4.27 -0.21 10.04
N ALA A 124 5.53 -0.62 10.23
CA ALA A 124 6.26 -1.37 9.23
C ALA A 124 5.57 -2.71 8.91
N VAL A 125 5.15 -3.47 9.91
CA VAL A 125 4.40 -4.73 9.72
C VAL A 125 3.09 -4.49 8.97
N GLN A 126 2.38 -3.40 9.28
CA GLN A 126 1.14 -3.04 8.60
C GLN A 126 1.35 -2.67 7.13
N MET A 127 2.50 -2.11 6.76
CA MET A 127 2.82 -1.76 5.37
C MET A 127 3.19 -2.98 4.51
N ILE A 128 3.57 -4.12 5.10
CA ILE A 128 3.95 -5.33 4.35
C ILE A 128 2.86 -5.77 3.36
N PRO A 129 1.58 -5.96 3.77
CA PRO A 129 0.54 -6.35 2.83
C PRO A 129 0.33 -5.35 1.69
N SER A 130 0.51 -4.05 1.94
CA SER A 130 0.37 -3.01 0.92
C SER A 130 1.47 -3.11 -0.13
N ALA A 131 2.72 -3.32 0.25
CA ALA A 131 3.82 -3.56 -0.67
C ALA A 131 3.55 -4.77 -1.59
N PHE A 132 3.11 -5.90 -1.00
CA PHE A 132 2.80 -7.11 -1.79
C PHE A 132 1.59 -6.95 -2.71
N ARG A 133 0.57 -6.18 -2.30
CA ARG A 133 -0.59 -5.87 -3.16
C ARG A 133 -0.21 -5.06 -4.40
N ILE A 134 0.87 -4.30 -4.36
CA ILE A 134 1.39 -3.54 -5.50
C ILE A 134 2.36 -4.41 -6.32
N ILE A 135 3.34 -5.05 -5.68
CA ILE A 135 4.40 -5.81 -6.37
C ILE A 135 3.82 -7.00 -7.12
N VAL A 136 3.01 -7.84 -6.47
CA VAL A 136 2.58 -9.12 -7.06
C VAL A 136 1.73 -8.94 -8.33
N PRO A 137 0.71 -8.06 -8.38
CA PRO A 137 -0.01 -7.82 -9.63
C PRO A 137 0.86 -7.20 -10.72
N SER A 138 1.73 -6.25 -10.34
CA SER A 138 2.64 -5.58 -11.28
C SER A 138 3.62 -6.57 -11.92
N MET A 139 4.20 -7.45 -11.12
CA MET A 139 5.09 -8.50 -11.64
C MET A 139 4.36 -9.49 -12.54
N LYS A 140 3.11 -9.88 -12.20
CA LYS A 140 2.29 -10.73 -13.07
C LYS A 140 2.04 -10.06 -14.42
N GLN A 141 1.74 -8.77 -14.44
CA GLN A 141 1.52 -8.02 -15.67
C GLN A 141 2.81 -7.90 -16.51
N ILE A 142 3.96 -7.61 -15.86
CA ILE A 142 5.27 -7.54 -16.56
C ILE A 142 5.63 -8.89 -17.19
N LEU A 143 5.36 -10.00 -16.47
CA LEU A 143 5.62 -11.35 -16.95
C LEU A 143 4.57 -11.85 -17.96
N GLY A 144 3.58 -11.04 -18.30
CA GLY A 144 2.52 -11.43 -19.23
C GLY A 144 1.58 -12.51 -18.70
N TRP A 145 1.48 -12.65 -17.39
CA TRP A 145 0.62 -13.68 -16.77
C TRP A 145 -0.84 -13.27 -16.85
N ALA A 146 -1.60 -13.92 -17.73
CA ALA A 146 -3.05 -13.78 -17.77
C ALA A 146 -3.76 -14.73 -16.78
N PRO A 147 -4.91 -14.30 -16.20
CA PRO A 147 -5.75 -15.20 -15.43
C PRO A 147 -6.19 -16.41 -16.25
N THR A 148 -6.19 -17.59 -15.62
CA THR A 148 -6.60 -18.84 -16.30
C THR A 148 -8.02 -18.78 -16.86
N SER A 149 -8.93 -18.06 -16.20
CA SER A 149 -10.29 -17.84 -16.67
C SER A 149 -10.34 -17.14 -18.03
N LEU A 150 -9.50 -16.13 -18.23
CA LEU A 150 -9.43 -15.38 -19.48
C LEU A 150 -8.77 -16.23 -20.59
N HIS A 151 -7.75 -17.01 -20.24
CA HIS A 151 -7.13 -17.94 -21.17
C HIS A 151 -8.14 -18.97 -21.68
N ASN A 152 -8.94 -19.56 -20.79
CA ASN A 152 -9.99 -20.54 -21.15
C ASN A 152 -11.09 -19.90 -22.02
N GLU A 153 -11.51 -18.66 -21.71
CA GLU A 153 -12.51 -17.93 -22.51
C GLU A 153 -12.02 -17.68 -23.94
N VAL A 154 -10.76 -17.25 -24.09
CA VAL A 154 -10.13 -17.05 -25.40
C VAL A 154 -9.99 -18.37 -26.14
N GLN A 155 -9.60 -19.44 -25.44
CA GLN A 155 -9.44 -20.77 -26.01
C GLN A 155 -10.78 -21.30 -26.53
N GLU A 156 -11.87 -21.17 -25.77
CA GLU A 156 -13.21 -21.58 -26.19
C GLU A 156 -13.70 -20.82 -27.44
N ILE A 157 -13.39 -19.53 -27.53
CA ILE A 157 -13.71 -18.73 -28.72
C ILE A 157 -12.89 -19.21 -29.90
N MET A 158 -11.59 -19.45 -29.73
CA MET A 158 -10.72 -19.92 -30.80
C MET A 158 -11.11 -21.32 -31.29
N ASP A 159 -11.45 -22.23 -30.38
CA ASP A 159 -11.90 -23.59 -30.75
C ASP A 159 -13.16 -23.53 -31.65
N ARG A 160 -14.11 -22.66 -31.33
CA ARG A 160 -15.29 -22.40 -32.18
C ARG A 160 -14.92 -21.87 -33.57
N PHE A 161 -13.91 -21.01 -33.68
CA PHE A 161 -13.40 -20.50 -34.95
C PHE A 161 -12.69 -21.61 -35.75
N MET A 162 -11.89 -22.44 -35.07
CA MET A 162 -11.18 -23.57 -35.68
C MET A 162 -12.16 -24.53 -36.34
N GLU A 163 -13.21 -24.91 -35.62
CA GLU A 163 -14.24 -25.81 -36.12
C GLU A 163 -14.99 -25.22 -37.32
N LYS A 164 -15.32 -23.89 -37.24
CA LYS A 164 -16.04 -23.21 -38.32
C LYS A 164 -15.25 -23.07 -39.61
N TYR A 165 -13.92 -22.84 -39.53
CA TYR A 165 -13.09 -22.56 -40.69
C TYR A 165 -12.13 -23.69 -41.03
N ASN A 166 -12.20 -24.81 -40.34
CA ASN A 166 -11.40 -26.04 -40.57
C ASN A 166 -9.88 -25.79 -40.53
N PHE A 167 -9.41 -24.97 -39.59
CA PHE A 167 -7.99 -24.80 -39.32
C PHE A 167 -7.42 -25.97 -38.53
N LYS A 168 -6.13 -26.28 -38.71
CA LYS A 168 -5.52 -27.49 -38.10
C LYS A 168 -4.83 -27.21 -36.77
N ASP A 169 -4.36 -25.98 -36.54
CA ASP A 169 -3.63 -25.64 -35.32
C ASP A 169 -3.64 -24.11 -35.07
N TYR A 170 -3.50 -23.71 -33.83
CA TYR A 170 -3.36 -22.31 -33.44
C TYR A 170 -2.53 -22.16 -32.16
N VAL A 171 -1.92 -20.98 -31.99
CA VAL A 171 -1.26 -20.57 -30.75
C VAL A 171 -1.88 -19.26 -30.28
N THR A 172 -2.35 -19.24 -29.03
CA THR A 172 -2.87 -18.02 -28.42
C THR A 172 -1.94 -17.53 -27.32
N SER A 173 -1.72 -16.22 -27.28
CA SER A 173 -1.09 -15.54 -26.16
C SER A 173 -2.02 -14.48 -25.63
N VAL A 174 -2.41 -14.59 -24.36
CA VAL A 174 -3.31 -13.63 -23.71
C VAL A 174 -2.50 -12.84 -22.68
N GLN A 175 -2.51 -11.52 -22.84
CA GLN A 175 -1.84 -10.60 -21.92
C GLN A 175 -2.84 -9.56 -21.37
N VAL A 176 -2.70 -9.21 -20.11
CA VAL A 176 -3.55 -8.21 -19.45
C VAL A 176 -2.69 -7.07 -18.95
N TYR A 177 -2.98 -5.86 -19.39
CA TYR A 177 -2.30 -4.65 -18.95
C TYR A 177 -3.35 -3.67 -18.38
N GLY A 178 -3.26 -3.40 -17.06
CA GLY A 178 -4.24 -2.57 -16.38
C GLY A 178 -5.67 -3.13 -16.55
N ASN A 179 -6.59 -2.30 -17.03
CA ASN A 179 -7.97 -2.71 -17.36
C ASN A 179 -8.15 -3.13 -18.84
N THR A 180 -7.08 -3.15 -19.62
CA THR A 180 -7.13 -3.47 -21.05
C THR A 180 -6.80 -4.94 -21.27
N ARG A 181 -7.70 -5.68 -21.90
CA ARG A 181 -7.49 -7.06 -22.36
C ARG A 181 -7.01 -7.00 -23.81
N ILE A 182 -5.89 -7.61 -24.11
CA ILE A 182 -5.32 -7.69 -25.46
C ILE A 182 -5.16 -9.17 -25.82
#